data_6a676650fef5f30676ba4334db3c2aa3
#
_entry.id   6a676650fef5f30676ba4334db3c2aa3
#
_cell.length_a   1.000
_cell.length_b   1.000
_cell.length_c   1.000
_cell.angle_alpha   90.00
_cell.angle_beta   90.00
_cell.angle_gamma   90.00
#
_symmetry.space_group_name_H-M   'P 1'
#
loop_
_entity.id
_entity.type
_entity.pdbx_description
1 polymer ?
#
loop_
_entity_poly.entity_id
_entity_poly.type
_entity_poly.pdbx_seq_one_letter_code
_entity_poly.pdbx_strand_id
1 'polypeptide(L)'
;MHKNNNDPVEMPINGALDLHTFPPKEIKQLVPDYIEACLDRGIYHLRIIHGKGTGTLRQIVHSILKEHPAVIDFHHEEGSGGGWGATIVELREDIKR
;
A
#
# COMPACT_ATOMS: atom_id res chain seq x y z
N MET A 1 -22.66 5.70 11.96
CA MET A 1 -22.39 6.10 12.08
C MET A 1 -22.05 6.60 11.86
N HIS A 2 -21.94 6.58 11.69
CA HIS A 2 -21.65 7.20 11.44
C HIS A 2 -20.76 7.51 11.29
N LYS A 3 -21.02 7.20 10.77
CA LYS A 3 -20.03 7.63 10.52
C LYS A 3 -19.78 8.80 10.83
N ASN A 4 -19.16 8.97 11.19
CA ASN A 4 -19.03 10.13 11.55
C ASN A 4 -18.31 10.87 10.69
N ASN A 5 -18.37 11.95 10.71
CA ASN A 5 -17.75 12.74 9.85
C ASN A 5 -16.42 12.93 10.11
N ASN A 6 -15.92 12.55 11.11
CA ASN A 6 -14.61 12.68 11.33
C ASN A 6 -13.86 11.66 10.73
N ASP A 7 -14.43 10.68 10.16
CA ASP A 7 -13.75 9.69 9.50
C ASP A 7 -13.39 10.20 8.25
N PRO A 8 -12.25 10.70 8.08
CA PRO A 8 -11.94 11.42 6.92
C PRO A 8 -11.92 10.57 5.71
N VAL A 9 -11.55 9.37 5.79
CA VAL A 9 -11.39 8.59 4.67
C VAL A 9 -11.98 7.29 4.84
N GLU A 10 -12.89 6.90 4.01
CA GLU A 10 -13.38 5.66 4.03
C GLU A 10 -12.75 4.92 2.99
N MET A 11 -11.62 4.37 3.21
CA MET A 11 -10.85 3.69 2.24
C MET A 11 -11.18 2.24 2.28
N PRO A 12 -11.60 1.65 1.21
CA PRO A 12 -11.86 0.21 1.21
C PRO A 12 -10.56 -0.54 1.40
N ILE A 13 -10.57 -1.54 2.24
CA ILE A 13 -9.39 -2.36 2.47
C ILE A 13 -9.57 -3.64 1.71
N ASN A 14 -9.11 -3.63 0.47
CA ASN A 14 -9.28 -4.78 -0.40
C ASN A 14 -7.99 -5.23 -1.04
N GLY A 15 -6.86 -4.67 -0.64
CA GLY A 15 -5.57 -5.06 -1.18
C GLY A 15 -5.08 -4.14 -2.27
N ALA A 16 -5.85 -3.16 -2.69
CA ALA A 16 -5.42 -2.21 -3.71
C ALA A 16 -5.40 -0.81 -3.11
N LEU A 17 -4.26 -0.18 -3.07
CA LEU A 17 -4.10 1.14 -2.47
C LEU A 17 -3.61 2.10 -3.53
N ASP A 18 -4.43 3.07 -3.88
CA ASP A 18 -4.08 4.04 -4.89
C ASP A 18 -3.60 5.31 -4.20
N LEU A 19 -2.36 5.66 -4.44
CA LEU A 19 -1.74 6.78 -3.75
C LEU A 19 -1.81 8.10 -4.50
N HIS A 20 -2.38 8.11 -5.69
CA HIS A 20 -2.23 9.29 -6.52
C HIS A 20 -2.90 10.54 -5.95
N THR A 21 -3.85 10.41 -5.03
CA THR A 21 -4.50 11.56 -4.44
C THR A 21 -3.90 11.98 -3.11
N PHE A 22 -2.84 11.29 -2.67
CA PHE A 22 -2.25 11.60 -1.37
C PHE A 22 -0.94 12.34 -1.53
N PRO A 23 -0.68 13.35 -0.73
CA PRO A 23 0.61 14.04 -0.81
C PRO A 23 1.73 13.14 -0.29
N PRO A 24 2.94 13.32 -0.79
CA PRO A 24 4.04 12.45 -0.40
C PRO A 24 4.28 12.37 1.10
N LYS A 25 4.04 13.45 1.82
CA LYS A 25 4.32 13.44 3.25
C LYS A 25 3.37 12.53 4.01
N GLU A 26 2.22 12.21 3.43
CA GLU A 26 1.27 11.33 4.11
C GLU A 26 1.53 9.87 3.81
N ILE A 27 2.31 9.58 2.79
CA ILE A 27 2.52 8.21 2.36
C ILE A 27 3.26 7.40 3.42
N LYS A 28 4.17 8.03 4.13
CA LYS A 28 4.96 7.32 5.12
C LYS A 28 4.11 6.72 6.23
N GLN A 29 3.00 7.37 6.55
CA GLN A 29 2.12 6.84 7.58
C GLN A 29 1.05 5.97 6.94
N LEU A 30 0.57 6.37 5.78
CA LEU A 30 -0.53 5.68 5.14
C LEU A 30 -0.18 4.24 4.75
N VAL A 31 0.98 4.03 4.18
CA VAL A 31 1.32 2.69 3.68
C VAL A 31 1.44 1.69 4.82
N PRO A 32 2.17 1.97 5.90
CA PRO A 32 2.20 1.00 6.99
C PRO A 32 0.83 0.76 7.60
N ASP A 33 0.01 1.80 7.72
CA ASP A 33 -1.33 1.65 8.29
C ASP A 33 -2.19 0.76 7.40
N TYR A 34 -2.05 0.92 6.09
CA TYR A 34 -2.82 0.10 5.16
C TYR A 34 -2.37 -1.37 5.24
N ILE A 35 -1.06 -1.60 5.36
CA ILE A 35 -0.54 -2.96 5.51
C ILE A 35 -1.14 -3.61 6.75
N GLU A 36 -1.18 -2.88 7.86
CA GLU A 36 -1.74 -3.43 9.08
C GLU A 36 -3.23 -3.74 8.92
N ALA A 37 -3.95 -2.88 8.23
CA ALA A 37 -5.37 -3.11 8.00
C ALA A 37 -5.59 -4.35 7.14
N CYS A 38 -4.72 -4.57 6.15
CA CYS A 38 -4.82 -5.75 5.32
C CYS A 38 -4.55 -7.02 6.12
N LEU A 39 -3.54 -6.98 7.00
CA LEU A 39 -3.23 -8.12 7.82
C LEU A 39 -4.41 -8.47 8.72
N ASP A 40 -5.07 -7.46 9.26
CA ASP A 40 -6.23 -7.70 10.12
C ASP A 40 -7.36 -8.38 9.37
N ARG A 41 -7.41 -8.23 8.07
CA ARG A 41 -8.48 -8.81 7.27
C ARG A 41 -8.05 -10.05 6.52
N GLY A 42 -6.84 -10.53 6.76
CA GLY A 42 -6.36 -11.72 6.08
C GLY A 42 -6.02 -11.49 4.62
N ILE A 43 -5.63 -10.27 4.27
CA ILE A 43 -5.27 -9.94 2.91
C ILE A 43 -3.74 -9.86 2.85
N TYR A 44 -3.13 -10.76 2.09
CA TYR A 44 -1.68 -10.89 2.08
C TYR A 44 -1.03 -10.56 0.75
N HIS A 45 -1.83 -10.18 -0.25
CA HIS A 45 -1.30 -9.75 -1.54
C HIS A 45 -1.84 -8.37 -1.81
N LEU A 46 -0.97 -7.41 -1.96
CA LEU A 46 -1.37 -6.02 -2.11
C LEU A 46 -0.86 -5.46 -3.42
N ARG A 47 -1.56 -4.48 -3.93
CA ARG A 47 -1.15 -3.74 -5.11
C ARG A 47 -1.16 -2.27 -4.73
N ILE A 48 0.00 -1.64 -4.70
CA ILE A 48 0.12 -0.24 -4.31
C ILE A 48 0.39 0.58 -5.57
N ILE A 49 -0.54 1.43 -5.94
CA ILE A 49 -0.49 2.19 -7.18
C ILE A 49 0.11 3.55 -6.89
N HIS A 50 1.33 3.77 -7.33
CA HIS A 50 2.03 5.03 -7.08
C HIS A 50 2.16 5.85 -8.37
N GLY A 51 1.79 5.29 -9.50
CA GLY A 51 1.88 5.98 -10.76
C GLY A 51 3.28 5.95 -11.31
N LYS A 52 3.44 6.40 -12.54
CA LYS A 52 4.71 6.36 -13.19
C LYS A 52 5.54 7.59 -12.91
N GLY A 53 4.94 8.73 -12.88
CA GLY A 53 5.56 10.00 -12.55
C GLY A 53 7.07 10.04 -12.57
N THR A 54 7.64 10.74 -11.62
CA THR A 54 9.09 10.89 -11.53
C THR A 54 9.74 9.75 -10.77
N GLY A 55 8.96 8.87 -10.20
CA GLY A 55 9.51 7.80 -9.38
C GLY A 55 9.62 8.15 -7.92
N THR A 56 9.26 9.36 -7.52
CA THR A 56 9.37 9.76 -6.13
C THR A 56 8.50 8.92 -5.22
N LEU A 57 7.24 8.76 -5.57
CA LEU A 57 6.35 7.96 -4.74
C LEU A 57 6.78 6.50 -4.72
N ARG A 58 7.25 5.99 -5.86
CA ARG A 58 7.72 4.62 -5.90
C ARG A 58 8.88 4.41 -4.95
N GLN A 59 9.81 5.36 -4.91
CA GLN A 59 10.95 5.24 -4.02
C GLN A 59 10.54 5.28 -2.57
N ILE A 60 9.60 6.15 -2.23
CA ILE A 60 9.11 6.24 -0.86
C ILE A 60 8.44 4.92 -0.46
N VAL A 61 7.60 4.40 -1.33
CA VAL A 61 6.91 3.14 -1.06
C VAL A 61 7.92 2.02 -0.88
N HIS A 62 8.89 1.91 -1.78
CA HIS A 62 9.87 0.82 -1.68
C HIS A 62 10.70 0.92 -0.41
N SER A 63 11.02 2.13 0.05
CA SER A 63 11.75 2.29 1.29
C SER A 63 10.93 1.78 2.47
N ILE A 64 9.64 2.10 2.48
CA ILE A 64 8.76 1.65 3.54
C ILE A 64 8.66 0.13 3.53
N LEU A 65 8.50 -0.45 2.35
CA LEU A 65 8.31 -1.90 2.25
C LEU A 65 9.55 -2.65 2.68
N LYS A 66 10.72 -2.11 2.39
CA LYS A 66 11.95 -2.75 2.79
C LYS A 66 12.08 -2.83 4.29
N GLU A 67 11.51 -1.87 5.01
CA GLU A 67 11.65 -1.82 6.45
C GLU A 67 10.51 -2.50 7.19
N HIS A 68 9.45 -2.86 6.52
CA HIS A 68 8.28 -3.37 7.22
C HIS A 68 8.41 -4.86 7.48
N PRO A 69 8.30 -5.28 8.73
CA PRO A 69 8.56 -6.69 9.06
C PRO A 69 7.56 -7.67 8.48
N ALA A 70 6.38 -7.22 8.12
CA ALA A 70 5.39 -8.14 7.56
C ALA A 70 5.58 -8.35 6.06
N VAL A 71 6.43 -7.57 5.39
CA VAL A 71 6.59 -7.69 3.96
C VAL A 71 7.64 -8.74 3.65
N ILE A 72 7.28 -9.80 2.91
CA ILE A 72 8.23 -10.80 2.53
C ILE A 72 8.80 -10.52 1.16
N ASP A 73 8.07 -9.86 0.30
CA ASP A 73 8.57 -9.59 -1.03
C ASP A 73 7.79 -8.46 -1.67
N PHE A 74 8.40 -7.74 -2.58
CA PHE A 74 7.67 -6.77 -3.38
C PHE A 74 8.41 -6.59 -4.71
N HIS A 75 7.66 -6.29 -5.74
CA HIS A 75 8.25 -6.10 -7.06
C HIS A 75 7.33 -5.24 -7.90
N HIS A 76 7.85 -4.72 -9.01
CA HIS A 76 7.04 -3.94 -9.93
C HIS A 76 5.97 -4.81 -10.51
N GLU A 77 4.79 -4.24 -10.69
CA GLU A 77 3.75 -4.96 -11.38
C GLU A 77 4.17 -5.06 -12.83
N GLU A 78 4.09 -6.25 -13.42
CA GLU A 78 4.47 -6.43 -14.77
C GLU A 78 3.29 -6.77 -15.60
N GLY A 79 3.39 -6.63 -16.87
CA GLY A 79 2.31 -6.98 -17.74
C GLY A 79 2.00 -5.87 -18.68
N SER A 80 1.03 -6.09 -19.51
CA SER A 80 0.71 -5.12 -20.50
C SER A 80 0.10 -3.94 -19.82
N GLY A 81 0.09 -2.85 -20.44
CA GLY A 81 -0.54 -1.69 -19.91
C GLY A 81 0.32 -0.86 -19.01
N GLY A 82 1.57 -1.07 -19.01
CA GLY A 82 2.46 -0.22 -18.27
C GLY A 82 2.38 -0.41 -16.79
N GLY A 83 2.43 -1.61 -16.38
CA GLY A 83 2.28 -1.94 -15.00
C GLY A 83 3.28 -1.34 -14.08
N TRP A 84 4.30 -0.65 -14.57
CA TRP A 84 5.29 -0.09 -13.67
C TRP A 84 4.75 1.08 -12.88
N GLY A 85 3.47 1.39 -12.94
CA GLY A 85 2.88 2.36 -12.07
C GLY A 85 2.43 1.80 -10.73
N ALA A 86 2.72 0.53 -10.47
CA ALA A 86 2.29 -0.11 -9.23
C ALA A 86 3.32 -1.09 -8.73
N THR A 87 3.28 -1.38 -7.46
CA THR A 87 4.14 -2.36 -6.81
C THR A 87 3.26 -3.45 -6.21
N ILE A 88 3.61 -4.69 -6.46
CA ILE A 88 2.92 -5.84 -5.90
C ILE A 88 3.65 -6.23 -4.62
N VAL A 89 2.93 -6.46 -3.56
CA VAL A 89 3.50 -6.73 -2.24
C VAL A 89 2.94 -8.02 -1.70
N GLU A 90 3.81 -8.84 -1.13
CA GLU A 90 3.38 -10.04 -0.46
C GLU A 90 3.68 -9.94 1.00
N LEU A 91 2.72 -10.25 1.84
CA LEU A 91 2.85 -10.17 3.28
C LEU A 91 2.90 -11.57 3.88
N ARG A 92 3.54 -11.67 5.06
CA ARG A 92 3.63 -12.91 5.76
C ARG A 92 2.33 -13.25 6.38
N GLU A 93 1.88 -14.47 6.18
CA GLU A 93 0.60 -14.90 6.72
C GLU A 93 0.73 -15.32 8.15
N ASP A 94 1.91 -15.59 8.61
CA ASP A 94 2.12 -16.14 9.95
C ASP A 94 2.48 -15.08 10.96
N ILE A 95 2.35 -13.81 10.61
CA ILE A 95 2.75 -12.79 11.57
C ILE A 95 1.68 -12.67 12.61
N LYS A 96 2.09 -12.52 13.86
CA LYS A 96 1.14 -12.40 14.93
C LYS A 96 0.93 -10.97 15.27
N ARG A 97 -0.26 -10.62 15.62
CA ARG A 97 -0.59 -9.23 15.87
C ARG A 97 -1.04 -8.97 17.26
#